data_05bbd0f6302a76738ff6eae015e4a7b3
#
_entry.id   05bbd0f6302a76738ff6eae015e4a7b3
#
_cell.length_a   1.000
_cell.length_b   1.000
_cell.length_c   1.000
_cell.angle_alpha   90.00
_cell.angle_beta   90.00
_cell.angle_gamma   90.00
#
_symmetry.space_group_name_H-M   'P 1'
#
loop_
_entity.id
_entity.type
_entity.pdbx_description
1 polymer ?
#
loop_
_entity_poly.entity_id
_entity_poly.type
_entity_poly.pdbx_seq_one_letter_code
_entity_poly.pdbx_strand_id
1 'polypeptide(L)'
;MKKLLILLGLTLSLAVGCQRDSSTDIAPSEGGVILNVSLAPTRVTLGNKAGDTYPAYWSEGDRLVVNAEQSDEAIINADNKSKATFKFSEATTLAYPYHITYPYCPATTAEQPMVEFPAEQSYTEGSFEVGSAPMCGYATGNDSSISLNHLATILHFPIKAKSEGTILTKIVISSTNKIAGTFEVNCQNATVSATESCENVITYSLPANFTLSTTTPSDIFVALPAVEVGTCEISFVDVSGDKMSATWSPNAPLTKGVVHDFKTITYQHKSTISLPPMQIEEGELEFTYKKYPDDNEIKIMNFNVRTKTSESDPANNWDNRKEACVLLVKDQRPSVIGYQEAQYTLQWAYLKEQLADRYDGYGVNRDDGTESGKGEVMGIMYDRNVIEKIDGGTFWLSETPDVPSKGFGASYSRNATWGIFKHIPSGKTFYYINTHLDHKVANAQIEGMKLIAQHFEEYKGTYPLFLTGDLNITADNVAIDPIESYLYNARYAAPSSYSDFDNTYNGWKVGGKNIIDHIYCSNNLRVVEYHTIDDDYGVPFVSDHYPIYAIVELK
;
A
#
# COMPACT_ATOMS: atom_id res chain seq x y z
N MET A 1 55.40 3.76 -32.88
CA MET A 1 56.69 3.27 -32.34
C MET A 1 56.74 3.60 -30.85
N LYS A 2 56.97 2.56 -30.02
CA LYS A 2 57.52 2.59 -28.64
C LYS A 2 56.62 3.21 -27.56
N LYS A 3 56.41 2.65 -26.40
CA LYS A 3 56.60 1.30 -25.78
C LYS A 3 55.80 1.32 -24.47
N LEU A 4 55.19 0.20 -24.21
CA LEU A 4 54.61 -0.26 -22.95
C LEU A 4 55.64 -0.15 -21.79
N LEU A 5 55.22 0.32 -20.62
CA LEU A 5 55.87 0.01 -19.35
C LEU A 5 54.82 -0.28 -18.28
N ILE A 6 54.80 -1.53 -17.88
CA ILE A 6 54.03 -2.06 -16.74
C ILE A 6 54.87 -1.78 -15.49
N LEU A 7 54.27 -1.14 -14.47
CA LEU A 7 54.85 -1.09 -13.12
C LEU A 7 53.89 -1.77 -12.15
N LEU A 8 54.27 -2.96 -11.67
CA LEU A 8 53.66 -3.65 -10.56
C LEU A 8 53.99 -2.90 -9.27
N GLY A 9 52.97 -2.36 -8.62
CA GLY A 9 53.09 -1.85 -7.26
C GLY A 9 52.37 -2.76 -6.28
N LEU A 10 53.12 -3.52 -5.50
CA LEU A 10 52.65 -4.27 -4.35
C LEU A 10 52.26 -3.29 -3.25
N THR A 11 51.00 -3.13 -2.94
CA THR A 11 50.57 -2.45 -1.72
C THR A 11 50.06 -3.48 -0.69
N LEU A 12 50.81 -3.53 0.38
CA LEU A 12 50.55 -4.25 1.61
C LEU A 12 49.27 -3.69 2.24
N SER A 13 48.17 -4.42 2.20
CA SER A 13 46.97 -4.05 2.94
C SER A 13 47.08 -4.50 4.39
N LEU A 14 47.28 -3.52 5.26
CA LEU A 14 47.09 -3.66 6.70
C LEU A 14 45.58 -3.95 6.94
N ALA A 15 45.25 -5.17 7.36
CA ALA A 15 43.97 -5.52 7.90
C ALA A 15 43.78 -4.79 9.24
N VAL A 16 43.07 -3.68 9.25
CA VAL A 16 42.45 -3.16 10.47
C VAL A 16 41.22 -4.01 10.73
N GLY A 17 41.30 -4.87 11.73
CA GLY A 17 40.18 -5.61 12.23
C GLY A 17 39.16 -4.65 12.83
N CYS A 18 38.04 -4.43 12.14
CA CYS A 18 36.84 -3.99 12.81
C CYS A 18 36.39 -5.12 13.72
N GLN A 19 36.51 -4.92 15.03
CA GLN A 19 35.76 -5.69 16.00
C GLN A 19 34.27 -5.53 15.64
N ARG A 20 33.66 -6.62 15.20
CA ARG A 20 32.23 -6.76 15.28
C ARG A 20 31.89 -6.73 16.76
N ASP A 21 31.16 -5.70 17.18
CA ASP A 21 30.42 -5.76 18.41
C ASP A 21 29.54 -7.01 18.32
N SER A 22 29.73 -7.86 19.30
CA SER A 22 28.91 -9.04 19.51
C SER A 22 27.48 -8.56 19.77
N SER A 23 26.66 -8.52 18.71
CA SER A 23 25.23 -8.68 18.89
C SER A 23 25.11 -10.00 19.64
N THR A 24 24.59 -9.95 20.83
CA THR A 24 24.22 -11.08 21.64
C THR A 24 23.41 -12.02 20.75
N ASP A 25 24.01 -13.16 20.39
CA ASP A 25 23.28 -14.33 19.97
C ASP A 25 22.24 -14.57 21.08
N ILE A 26 21.00 -14.20 20.83
CA ILE A 26 19.89 -14.70 21.61
C ILE A 26 19.88 -16.18 21.25
N ALA A 27 20.42 -16.99 22.16
CA ALA A 27 20.22 -18.41 22.11
C ALA A 27 18.73 -18.67 21.86
N PRO A 28 18.33 -19.62 21.01
CA PRO A 28 16.94 -19.95 20.83
C PRO A 28 16.37 -20.20 22.23
N SER A 29 15.46 -19.31 22.65
CA SER A 29 14.64 -19.57 23.82
C SER A 29 13.93 -20.90 23.56
N GLU A 30 13.76 -21.73 24.60
CA GLU A 30 12.92 -22.92 24.55
C GLU A 30 11.52 -22.54 24.07
N GLY A 31 11.29 -22.58 22.74
CA GLY A 31 10.05 -22.18 22.09
C GLY A 31 10.19 -22.35 20.57
N GLY A 32 9.22 -23.01 19.95
CA GLY A 32 9.20 -23.33 18.52
C GLY A 32 9.35 -22.12 17.60
N VAL A 33 9.60 -22.35 16.31
CA VAL A 33 9.77 -21.30 15.30
C VAL A 33 8.48 -20.48 15.18
N ILE A 34 8.61 -19.15 15.28
CA ILE A 34 7.52 -18.19 15.10
C ILE A 34 7.79 -17.38 13.84
N LEU A 35 6.86 -17.42 12.89
CA LEU A 35 6.91 -16.61 11.70
C LEU A 35 5.83 -15.53 11.77
N ASN A 36 6.26 -14.27 11.72
CA ASN A 36 5.35 -13.16 11.47
C ASN A 36 5.21 -13.02 9.96
N VAL A 37 4.03 -13.37 9.47
CA VAL A 37 3.71 -13.26 8.06
C VAL A 37 2.83 -12.04 7.89
N SER A 38 3.39 -11.02 7.27
CA SER A 38 2.58 -10.02 6.62
C SER A 38 2.22 -10.59 5.26
N LEU A 39 0.96 -10.58 4.94
CA LEU A 39 0.58 -10.70 3.56
C LEU A 39 1.15 -9.44 2.87
N ALA A 40 2.19 -9.60 2.04
CA ALA A 40 2.22 -8.79 0.85
C ALA A 40 0.81 -8.97 0.29
N PRO A 41 0.13 -7.91 -0.06
CA PRO A 41 -1.32 -7.85 -0.06
C PRO A 41 -1.95 -9.02 -0.83
N THR A 42 -2.25 -10.07 -0.10
CA THR A 42 -2.68 -11.37 -0.61
C THR A 42 -3.66 -12.02 0.35
N ARG A 43 -4.56 -12.81 -0.16
CA ARG A 43 -5.86 -13.09 0.39
C ARG A 43 -6.08 -14.50 0.82
N VAL A 44 -6.92 -14.58 1.82
CA VAL A 44 -7.69 -15.78 2.14
C VAL A 44 -9.20 -15.53 1.95
N THR A 45 -9.67 -14.31 2.12
CA THR A 45 -11.03 -13.87 1.75
C THR A 45 -11.04 -12.46 1.19
N LEU A 46 -11.95 -12.16 0.25
CA LEU A 46 -12.17 -10.83 -0.29
C LEU A 46 -12.92 -9.94 0.70
N GLY A 47 -12.47 -8.69 0.88
CA GLY A 47 -13.31 -7.63 1.43
C GLY A 47 -14.13 -6.94 0.34
N ASN A 48 -14.95 -5.98 0.73
CA ASN A 48 -15.71 -5.18 -0.23
C ASN A 48 -14.77 -4.42 -1.15
N LYS A 49 -15.13 -4.36 -2.45
CA LYS A 49 -14.37 -3.60 -3.44
C LYS A 49 -14.28 -2.13 -3.00
N ALA A 50 -13.06 -1.61 -2.96
CA ALA A 50 -12.78 -0.21 -2.65
C ALA A 50 -11.99 0.38 -3.83
N GLY A 51 -12.65 1.20 -4.65
CA GLY A 51 -12.12 1.57 -5.96
C GLY A 51 -12.02 0.33 -6.86
N ASP A 52 -10.87 0.10 -7.48
CA ASP A 52 -10.62 -1.07 -8.33
C ASP A 52 -10.00 -2.26 -7.57
N THR A 53 -9.93 -2.19 -6.24
CA THR A 53 -9.24 -3.17 -5.39
C THR A 53 -10.17 -3.95 -4.47
N TYR A 54 -9.74 -5.16 -4.11
CA TYR A 54 -10.40 -6.01 -3.14
C TYR A 54 -9.43 -6.30 -1.98
N PRO A 55 -9.64 -5.79 -0.76
CA PRO A 55 -8.77 -6.06 0.38
C PRO A 55 -8.78 -7.53 0.79
N ALA A 56 -7.68 -7.99 1.32
CA ALA A 56 -7.40 -9.39 1.66
C ALA A 56 -7.19 -9.61 3.15
N TYR A 57 -7.73 -10.72 3.67
CA TYR A 57 -7.71 -11.01 5.10
C TYR A 57 -7.42 -12.49 5.38
N TRP A 58 -6.69 -12.78 6.46
CA TRP A 58 -6.57 -14.10 7.04
C TRP A 58 -7.91 -14.53 7.67
N SER A 59 -8.18 -15.82 7.65
CA SER A 59 -9.35 -16.45 8.27
C SER A 59 -8.95 -17.35 9.43
N GLU A 60 -9.86 -17.56 10.38
CA GLU A 60 -9.67 -18.56 11.44
C GLU A 60 -9.43 -19.94 10.83
N GLY A 61 -8.51 -20.68 11.39
CA GLY A 61 -8.13 -22.01 10.90
C GLY A 61 -7.06 -22.02 9.81
N ASP A 62 -6.67 -20.87 9.26
CA ASP A 62 -5.58 -20.82 8.27
C ASP A 62 -4.26 -21.33 8.86
N ARG A 63 -3.52 -22.10 8.05
CA ARG A 63 -2.22 -22.65 8.40
C ARG A 63 -1.24 -22.49 7.26
N LEU A 64 0.02 -22.19 7.58
CA LEU A 64 1.12 -22.19 6.60
C LEU A 64 1.84 -23.54 6.58
N VAL A 65 2.48 -23.79 5.47
CA VAL A 65 3.45 -24.88 5.34
C VAL A 65 4.81 -24.27 5.02
N VAL A 66 5.83 -24.70 5.74
CA VAL A 66 7.23 -24.34 5.50
C VAL A 66 8.06 -25.61 5.37
N ASN A 67 8.66 -25.85 4.21
CA ASN A 67 9.46 -27.04 3.94
C ASN A 67 8.74 -28.36 4.36
N ALA A 68 7.45 -28.46 4.01
CA ALA A 68 6.52 -29.55 4.35
C ALA A 68 6.02 -29.59 5.81
N GLU A 69 6.55 -28.78 6.71
CA GLU A 69 6.07 -28.67 8.08
C GLU A 69 4.90 -27.70 8.17
N GLN A 70 3.82 -28.10 8.82
CA GLN A 70 2.61 -27.28 8.98
C GLN A 70 2.64 -26.48 10.29
N SER A 71 2.24 -25.22 10.22
CA SER A 71 2.09 -24.37 11.41
C SER A 71 0.85 -24.73 12.23
N ASP A 72 0.78 -24.20 13.44
CA ASP A 72 -0.50 -24.01 14.15
C ASP A 72 -1.41 -23.05 13.36
N GLU A 73 -2.65 -22.90 13.82
CA GLU A 73 -3.60 -21.96 13.23
C GLU A 73 -3.11 -20.52 13.34
N ALA A 74 -3.46 -19.72 12.34
CA ALA A 74 -3.12 -18.31 12.27
C ALA A 74 -3.61 -17.54 13.51
N ILE A 75 -2.71 -16.85 14.18
CA ILE A 75 -3.07 -15.84 15.17
C ILE A 75 -3.23 -14.53 14.38
N ILE A 76 -4.47 -14.20 14.04
CA ILE A 76 -4.82 -13.05 13.20
C ILE A 76 -4.69 -11.79 14.04
N ASN A 77 -4.04 -10.77 13.49
CA ASN A 77 -3.98 -9.48 14.16
C ASN A 77 -5.39 -8.85 14.16
N ALA A 78 -5.90 -8.50 15.35
CA ALA A 78 -7.25 -7.99 15.54
C ALA A 78 -7.47 -6.66 14.79
N ASP A 79 -6.44 -5.82 14.69
CA ASP A 79 -6.51 -4.49 14.09
C ASP A 79 -6.15 -4.51 12.60
N ASN A 80 -5.46 -5.55 12.15
CA ASN A 80 -5.08 -5.72 10.75
C ASN A 80 -5.17 -7.19 10.33
N LYS A 81 -6.32 -7.59 9.82
CA LYS A 81 -6.58 -8.97 9.39
C LYS A 81 -5.71 -9.46 8.22
N SER A 82 -4.93 -8.58 7.57
CA SER A 82 -3.93 -8.99 6.58
C SER A 82 -2.64 -9.51 7.21
N LYS A 83 -2.46 -9.36 8.52
CA LYS A 83 -1.30 -9.86 9.28
C LYS A 83 -1.71 -11.02 10.18
N ALA A 84 -0.87 -12.04 10.22
CA ALA A 84 -1.00 -13.14 11.15
C ALA A 84 0.36 -13.64 11.62
N THR A 85 0.38 -14.23 12.81
CA THR A 85 1.52 -14.93 13.36
C THR A 85 1.25 -16.43 13.27
N PHE A 86 2.21 -17.17 12.73
CA PHE A 86 2.17 -18.62 12.62
C PHE A 86 3.24 -19.23 13.52
N LYS A 87 2.85 -20.19 14.35
CA LYS A 87 3.76 -20.92 15.24
C LYS A 87 3.95 -22.33 14.73
N PHE A 88 5.14 -22.84 14.89
CA PHE A 88 5.48 -24.24 14.63
C PHE A 88 5.79 -24.95 15.94
N SER A 89 5.50 -26.25 16.00
CA SER A 89 5.79 -27.08 17.18
C SER A 89 7.25 -26.92 17.61
N GLU A 90 7.51 -26.95 18.91
CA GLU A 90 8.87 -26.93 19.47
C GLU A 90 9.76 -28.08 18.96
N ALA A 91 9.15 -29.19 18.54
CA ALA A 91 9.86 -30.32 17.95
C ALA A 91 10.21 -30.09 16.45
N THR A 92 9.66 -29.04 15.82
CA THR A 92 9.89 -28.78 14.40
C THR A 92 11.21 -28.04 14.19
N THR A 93 12.07 -28.61 13.34
CA THR A 93 13.32 -27.94 12.93
C THR A 93 13.20 -27.47 11.51
N LEU A 94 13.12 -26.14 11.32
CA LEU A 94 13.09 -25.51 10.01
C LEU A 94 14.50 -25.03 9.63
N ALA A 95 14.92 -25.33 8.40
CA ALA A 95 16.20 -24.88 7.86
C ALA A 95 15.98 -24.05 6.59
N TYR A 96 16.75 -22.97 6.43
CA TYR A 96 16.74 -22.18 5.21
C TYR A 96 17.34 -22.91 4.01
N PRO A 97 16.88 -22.64 2.76
CA PRO A 97 15.84 -21.67 2.45
C PRO A 97 14.44 -22.18 2.85
N TYR A 98 13.53 -21.24 3.21
CA TYR A 98 12.14 -21.57 3.46
C TYR A 98 11.36 -21.51 2.15
N HIS A 99 10.74 -22.63 1.80
CA HIS A 99 9.70 -22.75 0.79
C HIS A 99 8.36 -22.75 1.51
N ILE A 100 7.61 -21.67 1.35
CA ILE A 100 6.38 -21.42 2.09
C ILE A 100 5.21 -21.57 1.13
N THR A 101 4.19 -22.33 1.52
CA THR A 101 2.95 -22.49 0.74
C THR A 101 1.72 -22.30 1.63
N TYR A 102 0.64 -21.86 1.02
CA TYR A 102 -0.68 -21.78 1.60
C TYR A 102 -1.73 -22.09 0.50
N PRO A 103 -2.82 -22.78 0.79
CA PRO A 103 -3.05 -23.56 2.03
C PRO A 103 -2.16 -24.83 2.10
N TYR A 104 -2.36 -25.61 3.16
CA TYR A 104 -1.68 -26.90 3.27
C TYR A 104 -2.09 -27.83 2.11
N CYS A 105 -1.09 -28.39 1.45
CA CYS A 105 -1.26 -29.43 0.43
C CYS A 105 -0.53 -30.70 0.88
N PRO A 106 -1.23 -31.84 1.06
CA PRO A 106 -0.60 -33.09 1.53
C PRO A 106 0.49 -33.63 0.61
N ALA A 107 0.52 -33.23 -0.67
CA ALA A 107 1.54 -33.62 -1.63
C ALA A 107 2.86 -32.84 -1.49
N THR A 108 2.90 -31.77 -0.67
CA THR A 108 4.10 -30.96 -0.46
C THR A 108 5.20 -31.75 0.25
N THR A 109 6.41 -31.71 -0.31
CA THR A 109 7.64 -32.18 0.35
C THR A 109 8.60 -31.01 0.57
N ALA A 110 9.69 -31.23 1.31
CA ALA A 110 10.70 -30.20 1.55
C ALA A 110 11.40 -29.75 0.25
N GLU A 111 11.58 -30.67 -0.69
CA GLU A 111 12.25 -30.44 -1.98
C GLU A 111 11.28 -30.02 -3.08
N GLN A 112 9.98 -30.34 -2.94
CA GLN A 112 8.96 -30.12 -3.97
C GLN A 112 7.71 -29.51 -3.34
N PRO A 113 7.66 -28.18 -3.22
CA PRO A 113 6.47 -27.48 -2.75
C PRO A 113 5.30 -27.66 -3.73
N MET A 114 4.13 -27.99 -3.20
CA MET A 114 2.92 -28.22 -3.97
C MET A 114 1.79 -27.34 -3.43
N VAL A 115 0.85 -26.99 -4.31
CA VAL A 115 -0.43 -26.35 -3.94
C VAL A 115 -1.56 -27.04 -4.68
N GLU A 116 -2.77 -26.91 -4.14
CA GLU A 116 -3.98 -27.41 -4.79
C GLU A 116 -4.87 -26.28 -5.24
N PHE A 117 -5.31 -26.32 -6.49
CA PHE A 117 -6.43 -25.55 -7.00
C PHE A 117 -7.65 -26.47 -7.06
N PRO A 118 -8.61 -26.33 -6.13
CA PRO A 118 -9.74 -27.26 -6.05
C PRO A 118 -10.55 -27.33 -7.34
N ALA A 119 -10.82 -28.54 -7.83
CA ALA A 119 -11.74 -28.77 -8.94
C ALA A 119 -13.19 -28.50 -8.55
N GLU A 120 -13.53 -28.68 -7.26
CA GLU A 120 -14.82 -28.33 -6.69
C GLU A 120 -14.63 -27.13 -5.76
N GLN A 121 -15.35 -26.03 -6.05
CA GLN A 121 -15.36 -24.81 -5.25
C GLN A 121 -16.79 -24.47 -4.84
N SER A 122 -16.94 -23.75 -3.72
CA SER A 122 -18.23 -23.40 -3.15
C SER A 122 -18.42 -21.90 -3.01
N TYR A 123 -19.66 -21.44 -3.11
CA TYR A 123 -20.02 -20.05 -2.98
C TYR A 123 -19.67 -19.48 -1.61
N THR A 124 -18.99 -18.37 -1.65
CA THR A 124 -18.74 -17.49 -0.49
C THR A 124 -19.23 -16.08 -0.85
N GLU A 125 -20.12 -15.53 -0.04
CA GLU A 125 -20.70 -14.20 -0.28
C GLU A 125 -19.60 -13.12 -0.33
N GLY A 126 -19.57 -12.38 -1.44
CA GLY A 126 -18.59 -11.31 -1.67
C GLY A 126 -17.13 -11.76 -1.82
N SER A 127 -16.85 -13.09 -1.91
CA SER A 127 -15.50 -13.64 -1.98
C SER A 127 -15.45 -14.95 -2.77
N PHE A 128 -14.25 -15.47 -2.98
CA PHE A 128 -14.02 -16.86 -3.37
C PHE A 128 -13.92 -17.77 -2.13
N GLU A 129 -14.02 -19.08 -2.32
CA GLU A 129 -13.89 -20.06 -1.24
C GLU A 129 -12.52 -19.99 -0.57
N VAL A 130 -12.51 -20.03 0.76
CA VAL A 130 -11.27 -20.05 1.57
C VAL A 130 -10.39 -21.23 1.13
N GLY A 131 -9.12 -20.95 0.89
CA GLY A 131 -8.15 -21.96 0.46
C GLY A 131 -8.11 -22.25 -1.04
N SER A 132 -9.07 -21.76 -1.85
CA SER A 132 -9.07 -21.99 -3.30
C SER A 132 -8.07 -21.13 -4.07
N ALA A 133 -7.51 -20.09 -3.45
CA ALA A 133 -6.53 -19.19 -4.05
C ALA A 133 -5.14 -19.34 -3.38
N PRO A 134 -4.34 -20.32 -3.80
CA PRO A 134 -3.05 -20.61 -3.20
C PRO A 134 -2.04 -19.47 -3.31
N MET A 135 -1.09 -19.49 -2.37
CA MET A 135 0.00 -18.53 -2.28
C MET A 135 1.32 -19.23 -1.95
N CYS A 136 2.43 -18.55 -2.26
CA CYS A 136 3.75 -19.01 -1.83
C CYS A 136 4.67 -17.86 -1.42
N GLY A 137 5.69 -18.21 -0.62
CA GLY A 137 6.76 -17.32 -0.20
C GLY A 137 8.12 -18.00 -0.25
N TYR A 138 9.18 -17.22 -0.28
CA TYR A 138 10.55 -17.73 -0.26
C TYR A 138 11.42 -16.84 0.63
N ALA A 139 12.20 -17.46 1.52
CA ALA A 139 13.11 -16.74 2.40
C ALA A 139 14.45 -17.48 2.52
N THR A 140 15.56 -16.75 2.45
CA THR A 140 16.93 -17.30 2.52
C THR A 140 17.64 -17.00 3.84
N GLY A 141 17.01 -16.25 4.72
CA GLY A 141 17.57 -15.82 5.99
C GLY A 141 16.49 -15.43 7.00
N ASN A 142 16.90 -14.98 8.17
CA ASN A 142 16.00 -14.61 9.26
C ASN A 142 15.40 -13.22 9.01
N ASP A 143 14.48 -13.15 8.06
CA ASP A 143 13.71 -11.95 7.79
C ASP A 143 12.63 -11.77 8.85
N SER A 144 12.51 -10.57 9.39
CA SER A 144 11.52 -10.23 10.44
C SER A 144 10.07 -10.31 9.95
N SER A 145 9.85 -10.34 8.64
CA SER A 145 8.54 -10.53 8.02
C SER A 145 8.67 -11.24 6.68
N ILE A 146 7.77 -12.17 6.42
CA ILE A 146 7.71 -12.92 5.17
C ILE A 146 6.49 -12.46 4.39
N SER A 147 6.68 -12.16 3.11
CA SER A 147 5.60 -11.83 2.18
C SER A 147 5.24 -13.04 1.32
N LEU A 148 3.94 -13.32 1.19
CA LEU A 148 3.45 -14.34 0.27
C LEU A 148 3.00 -13.72 -1.05
N ASN A 149 3.24 -14.41 -2.14
CA ASN A 149 2.78 -14.07 -3.48
C ASN A 149 1.60 -14.94 -3.89
N HIS A 150 0.64 -14.36 -4.59
CA HIS A 150 -0.43 -15.15 -5.21
C HIS A 150 0.09 -16.12 -6.27
N LEU A 151 -0.56 -17.24 -6.35
CA LEU A 151 -0.44 -18.20 -7.45
C LEU A 151 -1.74 -18.28 -8.25
N ALA A 152 -2.81 -17.71 -7.69
CA ALA A 152 -4.15 -17.67 -8.27
C ALA A 152 -4.44 -16.36 -9.01
N THR A 153 -5.41 -16.43 -9.89
CA THR A 153 -6.20 -15.34 -10.43
C THR A 153 -7.66 -15.58 -10.10
N ILE A 154 -8.50 -14.56 -10.09
CA ILE A 154 -9.92 -14.66 -9.75
C ILE A 154 -10.76 -14.20 -10.95
N LEU A 155 -11.74 -14.99 -11.33
CA LEU A 155 -12.78 -14.57 -12.27
C LEU A 155 -13.98 -14.07 -11.48
N HIS A 156 -14.42 -12.85 -11.76
CA HIS A 156 -15.60 -12.25 -11.15
C HIS A 156 -16.75 -12.18 -12.16
N PHE A 157 -17.86 -12.83 -11.81
CA PHE A 157 -19.08 -12.88 -12.60
C PHE A 157 -20.21 -12.13 -11.90
N PRO A 158 -20.44 -10.84 -12.21
CA PRO A 158 -21.64 -10.15 -11.79
C PRO A 158 -22.82 -10.65 -12.63
N ILE A 159 -23.75 -11.43 -12.03
CA ILE A 159 -24.83 -12.10 -12.76
C ILE A 159 -26.22 -11.72 -12.23
N LYS A 160 -27.14 -11.45 -13.13
CA LYS A 160 -28.57 -11.23 -12.85
C LYS A 160 -29.44 -12.11 -13.75
N ALA A 161 -30.71 -12.25 -13.42
CA ALA A 161 -31.66 -12.99 -14.23
C ALA A 161 -32.39 -12.11 -15.25
N LYS A 162 -32.83 -12.72 -16.35
CA LYS A 162 -33.82 -12.13 -17.24
C LYS A 162 -35.24 -12.26 -16.71
N SER A 163 -35.54 -13.32 -15.95
CA SER A 163 -36.85 -13.63 -15.43
C SER A 163 -36.82 -13.85 -13.93
N GLU A 164 -37.88 -13.42 -13.23
CA GLU A 164 -38.04 -13.63 -11.79
C GLU A 164 -38.07 -15.14 -11.45
N GLY A 165 -37.59 -15.46 -10.24
CA GLY A 165 -37.58 -16.83 -9.73
C GLY A 165 -36.50 -17.73 -10.34
N THR A 166 -35.56 -17.18 -11.08
CA THR A 166 -34.42 -17.94 -11.61
C THR A 166 -33.46 -18.34 -10.49
N ILE A 167 -33.24 -19.63 -10.30
CA ILE A 167 -32.32 -20.19 -9.30
C ILE A 167 -31.15 -20.84 -10.02
N LEU A 168 -29.93 -20.34 -9.81
CA LEU A 168 -28.70 -21.00 -10.26
C LEU A 168 -28.21 -22.00 -9.22
N THR A 169 -27.62 -23.10 -9.69
CA THR A 169 -27.10 -24.17 -8.85
C THR A 169 -25.58 -24.27 -8.92
N LYS A 170 -24.99 -23.95 -10.07
CA LYS A 170 -23.52 -24.02 -10.27
C LYS A 170 -23.05 -23.26 -11.50
N ILE A 171 -21.73 -22.98 -11.49
CA ILE A 171 -20.97 -22.57 -12.67
C ILE A 171 -19.96 -23.69 -12.96
N VAL A 172 -19.83 -24.07 -14.23
CA VAL A 172 -18.83 -25.04 -14.69
C VAL A 172 -17.90 -24.35 -15.67
N ILE A 173 -16.59 -24.40 -15.40
CA ILE A 173 -15.55 -23.85 -16.29
C ILE A 173 -14.75 -25.04 -16.81
N SER A 174 -14.84 -25.31 -18.11
CA SER A 174 -14.05 -26.32 -18.79
C SER A 174 -13.03 -25.65 -19.68
N SER A 175 -11.76 -26.02 -19.56
CA SER A 175 -10.63 -25.41 -20.27
C SER A 175 -9.96 -26.43 -21.19
N THR A 176 -9.27 -25.96 -22.22
CA THR A 176 -8.38 -26.81 -23.03
C THR A 176 -7.09 -27.17 -22.32
N ASN A 177 -6.72 -26.40 -21.29
CA ASN A 177 -5.52 -26.61 -20.47
C ASN A 177 -5.89 -27.03 -19.04
N LYS A 178 -4.91 -27.41 -18.26
CA LYS A 178 -5.08 -27.81 -16.86
C LYS A 178 -5.33 -26.60 -15.98
N ILE A 179 -6.41 -26.60 -15.21
CA ILE A 179 -6.86 -25.48 -14.37
C ILE A 179 -7.22 -25.87 -12.93
N ALA A 180 -7.20 -27.15 -12.59
CA ALA A 180 -7.52 -27.65 -11.26
C ALA A 180 -6.61 -28.82 -10.86
N GLY A 181 -6.54 -29.15 -9.57
CA GLY A 181 -5.71 -30.22 -9.02
C GLY A 181 -4.41 -29.73 -8.39
N THR A 182 -3.46 -30.63 -8.24
CA THR A 182 -2.18 -30.38 -7.54
C THR A 182 -1.11 -29.87 -8.49
N PHE A 183 -0.61 -28.66 -8.23
CA PHE A 183 0.43 -27.99 -9.01
C PHE A 183 1.74 -27.94 -8.24
N GLU A 184 2.86 -28.14 -8.94
CA GLU A 184 4.19 -27.87 -8.42
C GLU A 184 4.45 -26.36 -8.38
N VAL A 185 5.10 -25.89 -7.30
CA VAL A 185 5.36 -24.47 -7.05
C VAL A 185 6.84 -24.15 -7.09
N ASN A 186 7.21 -23.18 -7.88
CA ASN A 186 8.48 -22.48 -7.71
C ASN A 186 8.27 -21.26 -6.79
N CYS A 187 8.57 -21.43 -5.49
CA CYS A 187 8.36 -20.38 -4.49
C CYS A 187 9.23 -19.14 -4.73
N GLN A 188 10.41 -19.28 -5.35
CA GLN A 188 11.32 -18.17 -5.62
C GLN A 188 10.76 -17.20 -6.68
N ASN A 189 10.10 -17.73 -7.70
CA ASN A 189 9.55 -16.96 -8.80
C ASN A 189 8.03 -16.79 -8.70
N ALA A 190 7.41 -17.44 -7.70
CA ALA A 190 5.97 -17.53 -7.51
C ALA A 190 5.24 -17.96 -8.80
N THR A 191 5.63 -19.11 -9.35
CA THR A 191 5.00 -19.71 -10.54
C THR A 191 4.55 -21.14 -10.23
N VAL A 192 3.56 -21.63 -10.98
CA VAL A 192 3.02 -22.98 -10.86
C VAL A 192 3.15 -23.74 -12.17
N SER A 193 3.31 -25.06 -12.05
CA SER A 193 3.36 -26.00 -13.17
C SER A 193 2.39 -27.15 -12.90
N ALA A 194 1.54 -27.47 -13.88
CA ALA A 194 0.57 -28.54 -13.77
C ALA A 194 1.29 -29.91 -13.68
N THR A 195 0.78 -30.79 -12.80
CA THR A 195 1.18 -32.19 -12.73
C THR A 195 0.26 -33.07 -13.60
N GLU A 196 0.57 -34.36 -13.69
CA GLU A 196 -0.29 -35.31 -14.41
C GLU A 196 -1.68 -35.46 -13.78
N SER A 197 -1.79 -35.27 -12.45
CA SER A 197 -3.04 -35.36 -11.70
C SER A 197 -3.97 -34.16 -11.88
N CYS A 198 -3.52 -33.09 -12.54
CA CYS A 198 -4.35 -31.92 -12.77
C CYS A 198 -5.50 -32.22 -13.74
N GLU A 199 -6.58 -31.49 -13.56
CA GLU A 199 -7.81 -31.54 -14.36
C GLU A 199 -8.01 -30.25 -15.14
N ASN A 200 -8.92 -30.30 -16.09
CA ASN A 200 -9.26 -29.17 -16.95
C ASN A 200 -10.67 -28.61 -16.71
N VAL A 201 -11.28 -28.96 -15.57
CA VAL A 201 -12.63 -28.53 -15.19
C VAL A 201 -12.63 -28.04 -13.75
N ILE A 202 -13.35 -26.95 -13.53
CA ILE A 202 -13.74 -26.45 -12.20
C ILE A 202 -15.27 -26.42 -12.14
N THR A 203 -15.83 -26.99 -11.07
CA THR A 203 -17.24 -26.87 -10.74
C THR A 203 -17.39 -25.95 -9.52
N TYR A 204 -18.08 -24.85 -9.70
CA TYR A 204 -18.38 -23.90 -8.62
C TYR A 204 -19.84 -24.05 -8.20
N SER A 205 -20.08 -24.55 -6.99
CA SER A 205 -21.39 -24.84 -6.44
C SER A 205 -22.01 -23.64 -5.75
N LEU A 206 -23.28 -23.38 -6.03
CA LEU A 206 -24.08 -22.33 -5.43
C LEU A 206 -25.04 -22.90 -4.39
N PRO A 207 -25.50 -22.10 -3.39
CA PRO A 207 -26.52 -22.54 -2.44
C PRO A 207 -27.81 -23.01 -3.16
N ALA A 208 -28.50 -24.00 -2.61
CA ALA A 208 -29.66 -24.62 -3.24
C ALA A 208 -30.80 -23.64 -3.58
N ASN A 209 -30.86 -22.49 -2.93
CA ASN A 209 -31.85 -21.43 -3.13
C ASN A 209 -31.24 -20.13 -3.68
N PHE A 210 -30.09 -20.19 -4.39
CA PHE A 210 -29.43 -19.03 -4.93
C PHE A 210 -30.26 -18.38 -6.04
N THR A 211 -31.13 -17.48 -5.64
CA THR A 211 -32.10 -16.81 -6.53
C THR A 211 -31.50 -15.52 -7.08
N LEU A 212 -31.43 -15.38 -8.39
CA LEU A 212 -30.97 -14.19 -9.06
C LEU A 212 -32.04 -13.10 -9.09
N SER A 213 -31.64 -11.86 -8.84
CA SER A 213 -32.45 -10.67 -9.08
C SER A 213 -32.51 -10.34 -10.57
N THR A 214 -33.58 -9.74 -11.03
CA THR A 214 -33.70 -9.20 -12.40
C THR A 214 -33.06 -7.82 -12.53
N THR A 215 -32.80 -7.12 -11.42
CA THR A 215 -32.28 -5.74 -11.40
C THR A 215 -30.88 -5.63 -10.86
N THR A 216 -30.57 -6.30 -9.76
CA THR A 216 -29.29 -6.19 -9.05
C THR A 216 -28.45 -7.44 -9.32
N PRO A 217 -27.23 -7.33 -9.87
CA PRO A 217 -26.34 -8.47 -10.04
C PRO A 217 -25.93 -9.08 -8.69
N SER A 218 -25.78 -10.41 -8.67
CA SER A 218 -25.08 -11.15 -7.62
C SER A 218 -23.65 -11.36 -8.04
N ASP A 219 -22.70 -11.13 -7.15
CA ASP A 219 -21.26 -11.25 -7.41
C ASP A 219 -20.79 -12.67 -7.09
N ILE A 220 -20.14 -13.33 -8.05
CA ILE A 220 -19.60 -14.68 -7.92
C ILE A 220 -18.12 -14.64 -8.28
N PHE A 221 -17.26 -15.19 -7.40
CA PHE A 221 -15.81 -15.19 -7.55
C PHE A 221 -15.27 -16.62 -7.61
N VAL A 222 -14.59 -16.96 -8.70
CA VAL A 222 -14.01 -18.29 -8.92
C VAL A 222 -12.50 -18.17 -9.05
N ALA A 223 -11.75 -18.96 -8.26
CA ALA A 223 -10.30 -18.96 -8.27
C ALA A 223 -9.75 -19.94 -9.32
N LEU A 224 -8.76 -19.49 -10.10
CA LEU A 224 -8.03 -20.30 -11.07
C LEU A 224 -6.50 -20.15 -10.88
N PRO A 225 -5.67 -21.12 -11.33
CA PRO A 225 -4.23 -20.90 -11.41
C PRO A 225 -3.91 -19.78 -12.40
N ALA A 226 -2.92 -18.97 -12.07
CA ALA A 226 -2.43 -17.92 -12.97
C ALA A 226 -1.50 -18.51 -14.04
N VAL A 227 -2.10 -19.23 -14.97
CA VAL A 227 -1.45 -19.93 -16.09
C VAL A 227 -2.14 -19.61 -17.41
N GLU A 228 -1.61 -20.10 -18.51
CA GLU A 228 -2.31 -20.12 -19.78
C GLU A 228 -3.47 -21.12 -19.72
N VAL A 229 -4.70 -20.62 -19.66
CA VAL A 229 -5.89 -21.48 -19.53
C VAL A 229 -6.43 -21.96 -20.88
N GLY A 230 -5.96 -21.40 -21.99
CA GLY A 230 -6.46 -21.75 -23.34
C GLY A 230 -7.90 -21.30 -23.56
N THR A 231 -8.67 -22.07 -24.31
CA THR A 231 -10.09 -21.79 -24.55
C THR A 231 -10.92 -22.42 -23.44
N CYS A 232 -11.78 -21.62 -22.79
CA CYS A 232 -12.68 -22.04 -21.75
C CYS A 232 -14.14 -22.03 -22.25
N GLU A 233 -14.91 -23.07 -21.94
CA GLU A 233 -16.36 -23.03 -21.93
C GLU A 233 -16.84 -22.75 -20.51
N ILE A 234 -17.59 -21.66 -20.32
CA ILE A 234 -18.16 -21.27 -19.05
C ILE A 234 -19.68 -21.51 -19.12
N SER A 235 -20.20 -22.38 -18.26
CA SER A 235 -21.61 -22.77 -18.24
C SER A 235 -22.25 -22.39 -16.90
N PHE A 236 -23.32 -21.60 -16.94
CA PHE A 236 -24.18 -21.27 -15.81
C PHE A 236 -25.38 -22.22 -15.84
N VAL A 237 -25.60 -22.99 -14.76
CA VAL A 237 -26.60 -24.06 -14.71
C VAL A 237 -27.64 -23.72 -13.67
N ASP A 238 -28.93 -23.80 -14.05
CA ASP A 238 -30.04 -23.55 -13.16
C ASP A 238 -30.59 -24.83 -12.47
N VAL A 239 -31.56 -24.64 -11.60
CA VAL A 239 -32.19 -25.71 -10.82
C VAL A 239 -32.88 -26.76 -11.70
N SER A 240 -33.30 -26.43 -12.93
CA SER A 240 -33.90 -27.35 -13.90
C SER A 240 -32.85 -28.17 -14.66
N GLY A 241 -31.55 -27.83 -14.50
CA GLY A 241 -30.46 -28.41 -15.28
C GLY A 241 -30.26 -27.74 -16.63
N ASP A 242 -31.03 -26.70 -16.95
CA ASP A 242 -30.82 -25.91 -18.15
C ASP A 242 -29.55 -25.04 -17.97
N LYS A 243 -28.82 -24.82 -19.07
CA LYS A 243 -27.58 -24.09 -19.03
C LYS A 243 -27.55 -22.95 -20.03
N MET A 244 -26.89 -21.87 -19.62
CA MET A 244 -26.41 -20.82 -20.50
C MET A 244 -24.88 -20.95 -20.59
N SER A 245 -24.32 -21.11 -21.78
CA SER A 245 -22.90 -21.30 -21.98
C SER A 245 -22.28 -20.17 -22.77
N ALA A 246 -21.01 -19.92 -22.52
CA ALA A 246 -20.21 -18.96 -23.25
C ALA A 246 -18.79 -19.50 -23.46
N THR A 247 -18.18 -19.17 -24.58
CA THR A 247 -16.77 -19.46 -24.86
C THR A 247 -15.93 -18.23 -24.56
N TRP A 248 -14.83 -18.43 -23.85
CA TRP A 248 -13.88 -17.40 -23.50
C TRP A 248 -12.44 -17.87 -23.78
N SER A 249 -11.67 -17.05 -24.48
CA SER A 249 -10.28 -17.34 -24.82
C SER A 249 -9.44 -16.10 -24.49
N PRO A 250 -8.73 -16.05 -23.35
CA PRO A 250 -7.83 -14.95 -23.06
C PRO A 250 -6.65 -14.96 -24.04
N ASN A 251 -6.19 -13.77 -24.42
CA ASN A 251 -5.11 -13.60 -25.40
C ASN A 251 -3.70 -13.80 -24.80
N ALA A 252 -3.60 -13.98 -23.48
CA ALA A 252 -2.36 -14.15 -22.74
C ALA A 252 -2.60 -15.02 -21.49
N PRO A 253 -1.55 -15.55 -20.85
CA PRO A 253 -1.65 -16.18 -19.54
C PRO A 253 -2.33 -15.25 -18.54
N LEU A 254 -3.15 -15.82 -17.65
CA LEU A 254 -3.82 -15.06 -16.60
C LEU A 254 -2.81 -14.52 -15.59
N THR A 255 -2.99 -13.28 -15.20
CA THR A 255 -2.08 -12.61 -14.27
C THR A 255 -2.40 -13.02 -12.82
N LYS A 256 -1.37 -13.42 -12.07
CA LYS A 256 -1.49 -13.79 -10.66
C LYS A 256 -1.89 -12.58 -9.82
N GLY A 257 -2.75 -12.81 -8.84
CA GLY A 257 -3.22 -11.77 -7.93
C GLY A 257 -4.21 -10.78 -8.54
N VAL A 258 -4.74 -11.01 -9.75
CA VAL A 258 -5.71 -10.14 -10.43
C VAL A 258 -7.12 -10.71 -10.32
N VAL A 259 -8.12 -9.84 -10.16
CA VAL A 259 -9.54 -10.15 -10.36
C VAL A 259 -9.93 -9.72 -11.77
N HIS A 260 -10.33 -10.66 -12.60
CA HIS A 260 -10.85 -10.39 -13.94
C HIS A 260 -12.36 -10.15 -13.86
N ASP A 261 -12.77 -8.90 -13.92
CA ASP A 261 -14.18 -8.49 -13.87
C ASP A 261 -14.85 -8.70 -15.24
N PHE A 262 -15.83 -9.58 -15.31
CA PHE A 262 -16.73 -9.65 -16.47
C PHE A 262 -17.80 -8.57 -16.38
N LYS A 263 -18.28 -8.08 -17.54
CA LYS A 263 -19.48 -7.24 -17.56
C LYS A 263 -20.68 -8.03 -17.05
N THR A 264 -21.63 -7.32 -16.46
CA THR A 264 -22.87 -7.93 -15.94
C THR A 264 -23.50 -8.89 -16.96
N ILE A 265 -23.60 -10.14 -16.56
CA ILE A 265 -24.20 -11.24 -17.32
C ILE A 265 -25.67 -11.28 -16.99
N THR A 266 -26.53 -11.40 -18.01
CA THR A 266 -27.96 -11.65 -17.82
C THR A 266 -28.26 -13.10 -18.16
N TYR A 267 -28.52 -13.94 -17.15
CA TYR A 267 -28.84 -15.33 -17.34
C TYR A 267 -30.18 -15.49 -18.09
N GLN A 268 -30.17 -16.35 -19.07
CA GLN A 268 -31.33 -16.73 -19.85
C GLN A 268 -31.26 -18.23 -20.18
N HIS A 269 -32.36 -18.97 -19.87
CA HIS A 269 -32.45 -20.42 -20.10
C HIS A 269 -32.06 -20.81 -21.52
N LYS A 270 -31.36 -21.94 -21.66
CA LYS A 270 -31.07 -22.64 -22.93
C LYS A 270 -30.43 -21.72 -24.00
N SER A 271 -29.59 -20.78 -23.63
CA SER A 271 -28.94 -19.91 -24.59
C SER A 271 -27.43 -20.17 -24.67
N THR A 272 -26.88 -20.03 -25.88
CA THR A 272 -25.45 -19.84 -26.06
C THR A 272 -25.23 -18.36 -26.30
N ILE A 273 -24.43 -17.73 -25.48
CA ILE A 273 -24.09 -16.31 -25.64
C ILE A 273 -22.61 -16.14 -25.93
N SER A 274 -22.26 -15.07 -26.65
CA SER A 274 -20.92 -14.52 -26.52
C SER A 274 -20.86 -13.80 -25.18
N LEU A 275 -19.88 -14.10 -24.34
CA LEU A 275 -19.63 -13.26 -23.19
C LEU A 275 -19.40 -11.84 -23.72
N PRO A 276 -20.08 -10.83 -23.12
CA PRO A 276 -19.74 -9.46 -23.42
C PRO A 276 -18.21 -9.33 -23.27
N PRO A 277 -17.51 -8.64 -24.18
CA PRO A 277 -16.07 -8.50 -24.06
C PRO A 277 -15.75 -8.07 -22.63
N MET A 278 -14.78 -8.74 -22.01
CA MET A 278 -14.21 -8.23 -20.76
C MET A 278 -13.88 -6.78 -21.03
N GLN A 279 -14.45 -5.85 -20.29
CA GLN A 279 -13.69 -4.68 -19.97
C GLN A 279 -12.62 -5.23 -19.03
N ILE A 280 -11.43 -5.39 -19.58
CA ILE A 280 -10.23 -5.36 -18.79
C ILE A 280 -10.11 -3.89 -18.34
N GLU A 281 -10.93 -3.47 -17.41
CA GLU A 281 -10.41 -2.71 -16.31
C GLU A 281 -9.59 -3.78 -15.59
N GLU A 282 -8.31 -3.83 -15.91
CA GLU A 282 -7.34 -4.50 -15.10
C GLU A 282 -7.43 -3.81 -13.74
N GLY A 283 -8.42 -4.24 -12.93
CA GLY A 283 -8.35 -4.09 -11.53
C GLY A 283 -7.19 -4.97 -11.13
N GLU A 284 -5.96 -4.46 -11.24
CA GLU A 284 -4.88 -4.99 -10.45
C GLU A 284 -5.47 -5.14 -9.07
N LEU A 285 -5.23 -6.27 -8.42
CA LEU A 285 -5.38 -6.38 -7.00
C LEU A 285 -4.37 -5.40 -6.42
N GLU A 286 -4.67 -4.11 -6.55
CA GLU A 286 -3.95 -3.08 -5.87
C GLU A 286 -4.18 -3.32 -4.41
N PHE A 287 -3.14 -3.71 -3.86
CA PHE A 287 -2.86 -3.84 -2.48
C PHE A 287 -2.96 -2.44 -1.92
N THR A 288 -4.09 -2.11 -1.38
CA THR A 288 -4.14 -0.98 -0.49
C THR A 288 -3.15 -1.29 0.62
N TYR A 289 -1.94 -0.76 0.48
CA TYR A 289 -0.97 -0.62 1.56
C TYR A 289 -1.51 0.35 2.61
N LYS A 290 -2.77 0.16 2.97
CA LYS A 290 -3.40 0.80 4.10
C LYS A 290 -3.01 0.01 5.33
N LYS A 291 -1.70 -0.01 5.53
CA LYS A 291 -1.22 -0.33 6.84
C LYS A 291 -1.71 0.78 7.76
N TYR A 292 -2.69 0.47 8.57
CA TYR A 292 -2.92 1.30 9.74
C TYR A 292 -1.73 1.08 10.67
N PRO A 293 -1.13 2.17 11.19
CA PRO A 293 -0.01 2.03 12.09
C PRO A 293 -0.40 1.16 13.30
N ASP A 294 0.54 0.33 13.75
CA ASP A 294 0.42 -0.39 15.01
C ASP A 294 0.47 0.62 16.18
N ASP A 295 0.13 0.21 17.41
CA ASP A 295 0.05 1.10 18.58
C ASP A 295 1.34 1.89 18.88
N ASN A 296 2.49 1.44 18.38
CA ASN A 296 3.78 2.12 18.51
C ASN A 296 4.24 2.82 17.23
N GLU A 297 3.40 2.89 16.21
CA GLU A 297 3.71 3.47 14.90
C GLU A 297 2.83 4.69 14.63
N ILE A 298 3.36 5.64 13.88
CA ILE A 298 2.64 6.83 13.43
C ILE A 298 2.70 6.93 11.90
N LYS A 299 1.57 7.24 11.26
CA LYS A 299 1.51 7.53 9.81
C LYS A 299 1.52 9.04 9.59
N ILE A 300 2.59 9.54 9.02
CA ILE A 300 2.78 10.96 8.70
C ILE A 300 2.60 11.15 7.19
N MET A 301 1.79 12.12 6.80
CA MET A 301 1.54 12.46 5.40
C MET A 301 1.98 13.90 5.09
N ASN A 302 2.51 14.11 3.89
CA ASN A 302 2.74 15.42 3.29
C ASN A 302 1.82 15.57 2.08
N PHE A 303 1.11 16.69 1.99
CA PHE A 303 0.15 16.92 0.91
C PHE A 303 0.12 18.39 0.44
N ASN A 304 0.87 18.71 -0.61
CA ASN A 304 0.65 19.95 -1.35
C ASN A 304 -0.64 19.81 -2.16
N VAL A 305 -1.68 20.58 -1.80
CA VAL A 305 -3.01 20.49 -2.43
C VAL A 305 -3.18 21.34 -3.68
N ARG A 306 -2.14 22.00 -4.13
CA ARG A 306 -2.17 23.01 -5.21
C ARG A 306 -3.16 24.14 -4.93
N THR A 307 -2.68 25.34 -4.82
CA THR A 307 -3.47 26.53 -4.56
C THR A 307 -4.58 26.71 -5.62
N LYS A 308 -5.75 27.18 -5.18
CA LYS A 308 -6.89 27.40 -6.08
C LYS A 308 -6.55 28.50 -7.10
N THR A 309 -6.38 28.08 -8.33
CA THR A 309 -6.17 28.93 -9.50
C THR A 309 -6.95 28.35 -10.68
N SER A 310 -7.02 29.08 -11.79
CA SER A 310 -7.58 28.56 -13.03
C SER A 310 -6.49 27.78 -13.75
N GLU A 311 -6.68 26.50 -13.86
CA GLU A 311 -5.75 25.62 -14.58
C GLU A 311 -6.11 25.57 -16.08
N SER A 312 -5.14 25.22 -16.91
CA SER A 312 -5.34 25.09 -18.37
C SER A 312 -6.32 23.98 -18.72
N ASP A 313 -6.30 22.88 -17.97
CA ASP A 313 -7.33 21.83 -18.00
C ASP A 313 -8.30 22.05 -16.83
N PRO A 314 -9.60 22.28 -17.10
CA PRO A 314 -10.60 22.47 -16.06
C PRO A 314 -10.72 21.30 -15.09
N ALA A 315 -10.41 20.06 -15.49
CA ALA A 315 -10.42 18.89 -14.60
C ALA A 315 -9.48 19.08 -13.39
N ASN A 316 -8.39 19.82 -13.58
CA ASN A 316 -7.41 20.13 -12.54
C ASN A 316 -7.78 21.30 -11.63
N ASN A 317 -8.90 22.01 -11.90
CA ASN A 317 -9.38 23.08 -11.03
C ASN A 317 -9.77 22.52 -9.65
N TRP A 318 -9.50 23.28 -8.60
CA TRP A 318 -9.82 22.88 -7.22
C TRP A 318 -11.26 22.38 -7.04
N ASP A 319 -12.23 23.08 -7.64
CA ASP A 319 -13.64 22.75 -7.48
C ASP A 319 -14.02 21.37 -8.06
N ASN A 320 -13.21 20.81 -8.96
CA ASN A 320 -13.40 19.50 -9.56
C ASN A 320 -12.62 18.37 -8.85
N ARG A 321 -11.59 18.69 -8.05
CA ARG A 321 -10.74 17.70 -7.36
C ARG A 321 -10.82 17.75 -5.82
N LYS A 322 -11.49 18.72 -5.24
CA LYS A 322 -11.56 18.93 -3.79
C LYS A 322 -12.16 17.73 -3.04
N GLU A 323 -13.14 17.05 -3.62
CA GLU A 323 -13.75 15.85 -3.04
C GLU A 323 -12.77 14.67 -3.05
N ALA A 324 -12.01 14.53 -4.13
CA ALA A 324 -10.95 13.52 -4.23
C ALA A 324 -9.84 13.72 -3.18
N CYS A 325 -9.46 14.99 -2.90
CA CYS A 325 -8.53 15.29 -1.80
C CYS A 325 -9.06 14.84 -0.43
N VAL A 326 -10.36 15.01 -0.18
CA VAL A 326 -11.02 14.55 1.06
C VAL A 326 -11.09 13.02 1.10
N LEU A 327 -11.48 12.39 -0.01
CA LEU A 327 -11.53 10.92 -0.12
C LEU A 327 -10.18 10.30 0.14
N LEU A 328 -9.11 10.85 -0.43
CA LEU A 328 -7.73 10.39 -0.19
C LEU A 328 -7.40 10.39 1.31
N VAL A 329 -7.68 11.47 2.02
CA VAL A 329 -7.38 11.54 3.46
C VAL A 329 -8.22 10.55 4.26
N LYS A 330 -9.52 10.44 3.95
CA LYS A 330 -10.42 9.47 4.60
C LYS A 330 -10.00 8.03 4.36
N ASP A 331 -9.45 7.77 3.20
CA ASP A 331 -8.96 6.48 2.77
C ASP A 331 -7.61 6.15 3.42
N GLN A 332 -6.64 7.02 3.31
CA GLN A 332 -5.28 6.82 3.82
C GLN A 332 -5.17 6.92 5.34
N ARG A 333 -6.07 7.61 6.01
CA ARG A 333 -6.15 7.81 7.48
C ARG A 333 -4.80 8.11 8.13
N PRO A 334 -4.07 9.13 7.69
CA PRO A 334 -2.82 9.51 8.35
C PRO A 334 -3.07 10.00 9.76
N SER A 335 -2.11 9.74 10.66
CA SER A 335 -2.16 10.27 12.02
C SER A 335 -1.94 11.78 12.06
N VAL A 336 -1.01 12.27 11.23
CA VAL A 336 -0.71 13.70 11.07
C VAL A 336 -0.46 14.01 9.59
N ILE A 337 -0.94 15.16 9.15
CA ILE A 337 -0.81 15.66 7.78
C ILE A 337 -0.21 17.06 7.78
N GLY A 338 0.83 17.28 6.99
CA GLY A 338 1.32 18.60 6.63
C GLY A 338 0.76 19.02 5.28
N TYR A 339 0.00 20.11 5.25
CA TYR A 339 -0.56 20.67 4.03
C TYR A 339 0.23 21.87 3.54
N GLN A 340 0.37 22.00 2.23
CA GLN A 340 0.92 23.18 1.56
C GLN A 340 -0.07 23.70 0.51
N GLU A 341 0.04 24.97 0.18
CA GLU A 341 -0.74 25.71 -0.83
C GLU A 341 -2.25 25.83 -0.56
N ALA A 342 -2.74 25.41 0.59
CA ALA A 342 -4.16 25.54 0.92
C ALA A 342 -4.54 27.00 1.22
N GLN A 343 -5.33 27.66 0.36
CA GLN A 343 -5.86 29.01 0.64
C GLN A 343 -6.79 28.96 1.85
N TYR A 344 -6.58 29.89 2.82
CA TYR A 344 -7.20 29.79 4.15
C TYR A 344 -8.72 29.67 4.11
N THR A 345 -9.43 30.64 3.51
CA THR A 345 -10.91 30.69 3.54
C THR A 345 -11.58 29.79 2.50
N LEU A 346 -10.83 29.21 1.58
CA LEU A 346 -11.37 28.39 0.50
C LEU A 346 -11.00 26.91 0.69
N GLN A 347 -9.72 26.56 0.53
CA GLN A 347 -9.27 25.16 0.51
C GLN A 347 -9.08 24.61 1.93
N TRP A 348 -8.39 25.37 2.80
CA TRP A 348 -8.16 24.96 4.19
C TRP A 348 -9.47 24.87 4.98
N ALA A 349 -10.35 25.86 4.85
CA ALA A 349 -11.67 25.83 5.51
C ALA A 349 -12.51 24.64 5.03
N TYR A 350 -12.51 24.37 3.72
CA TYR A 350 -13.23 23.23 3.15
C TYR A 350 -12.68 21.89 3.68
N LEU A 351 -11.37 21.70 3.65
CA LEU A 351 -10.74 20.47 4.17
C LEU A 351 -11.05 20.25 5.65
N LYS A 352 -10.95 21.31 6.47
CA LYS A 352 -11.31 21.25 7.90
C LYS A 352 -12.78 20.87 8.10
N GLU A 353 -13.69 21.43 7.34
CA GLU A 353 -15.11 21.11 7.42
C GLU A 353 -15.41 19.66 7.05
N GLN A 354 -14.87 19.19 5.91
CA GLN A 354 -15.17 17.85 5.38
C GLN A 354 -14.49 16.70 6.15
N LEU A 355 -13.46 17.01 6.94
CA LEU A 355 -12.72 16.05 7.75
C LEU A 355 -12.96 16.21 9.26
N ALA A 356 -13.87 17.11 9.66
CA ALA A 356 -14.15 17.46 11.06
C ALA A 356 -14.69 16.32 11.91
N ASP A 357 -15.22 15.28 11.31
CA ASP A 357 -15.67 14.07 12.01
C ASP A 357 -14.51 13.35 12.72
N ARG A 358 -13.30 13.43 12.19
CA ARG A 358 -12.13 12.70 12.68
C ARG A 358 -10.93 13.61 12.98
N TYR A 359 -10.70 14.61 12.15
CA TYR A 359 -9.50 15.45 12.20
C TYR A 359 -9.77 16.81 12.83
N ASP A 360 -8.74 17.36 13.48
CA ASP A 360 -8.63 18.75 13.81
C ASP A 360 -7.39 19.35 13.15
N GLY A 361 -7.34 20.67 12.95
CA GLY A 361 -6.25 21.26 12.22
C GLY A 361 -6.10 22.76 12.51
N TYR A 362 -4.85 23.23 12.45
CA TYR A 362 -4.47 24.61 12.67
C TYR A 362 -3.35 25.06 11.71
N GLY A 363 -3.13 26.34 11.70
CA GLY A 363 -2.18 27.07 10.88
C GLY A 363 -2.74 28.42 10.53
N VAL A 364 -1.90 29.34 10.14
CA VAL A 364 -2.28 30.72 9.78
C VAL A 364 -1.87 31.05 8.37
N ASN A 365 -2.51 32.04 7.80
CA ASN A 365 -2.16 32.61 6.50
C ASN A 365 -0.71 33.13 6.52
N ARG A 366 0.10 32.68 5.57
CA ARG A 366 1.54 33.01 5.52
C ARG A 366 1.82 34.49 5.28
N ASP A 367 0.87 35.23 4.68
CA ASP A 367 1.11 36.62 4.27
C ASP A 367 0.87 37.62 5.40
N ASP A 368 -0.10 37.37 6.30
CA ASP A 368 -0.52 38.29 7.36
C ASP A 368 -0.67 37.66 8.75
N GLY A 369 -0.50 36.34 8.87
CA GLY A 369 -0.59 35.63 10.15
C GLY A 369 -2.02 35.49 10.68
N THR A 370 -3.03 35.83 9.89
CA THR A 370 -4.42 35.74 10.32
C THR A 370 -5.04 34.38 10.01
N GLU A 371 -6.12 34.07 10.70
CA GLU A 371 -6.97 32.92 10.42
C GLU A 371 -8.05 33.27 9.38
N SER A 372 -7.66 33.99 8.32
CA SER A 372 -8.58 34.51 7.32
C SER A 372 -7.88 34.77 5.99
N GLY A 373 -8.65 35.23 5.00
CA GLY A 373 -8.11 35.69 3.71
C GLY A 373 -7.84 34.57 2.70
N LYS A 374 -7.13 34.91 1.64
CA LYS A 374 -6.82 34.02 0.51
C LYS A 374 -5.35 33.56 0.50
N GLY A 375 -4.55 34.00 1.46
CA GLY A 375 -3.17 33.54 1.57
C GLY A 375 -3.12 32.05 1.92
N GLU A 376 -2.02 31.44 1.56
CA GLU A 376 -1.82 30.00 1.76
C GLU A 376 -1.46 29.67 3.21
N VAL A 377 -1.86 28.49 3.65
CA VAL A 377 -1.60 27.96 4.99
C VAL A 377 -0.64 26.77 4.86
N MET A 378 0.39 26.75 5.67
CA MET A 378 1.18 25.56 5.96
C MET A 378 0.50 24.81 7.11
N GLY A 379 -0.69 24.24 6.82
CA GLY A 379 -1.55 23.64 7.82
C GLY A 379 -1.01 22.33 8.38
N ILE A 380 -1.25 22.09 9.67
CA ILE A 380 -1.11 20.77 10.28
C ILE A 380 -2.51 20.28 10.63
N MET A 381 -2.85 19.07 10.16
CA MET A 381 -4.08 18.38 10.53
C MET A 381 -3.73 17.05 11.21
N TYR A 382 -4.48 16.66 12.22
CA TYR A 382 -4.21 15.46 13.01
C TYR A 382 -5.49 14.71 13.39
N ASP A 383 -5.40 13.39 13.43
CA ASP A 383 -6.49 12.51 13.82
C ASP A 383 -6.67 12.54 15.35
N ARG A 384 -7.77 13.12 15.83
CA ARG A 384 -8.08 13.26 17.26
C ARG A 384 -8.22 11.95 18.03
N ASN A 385 -8.44 10.84 17.32
CA ASN A 385 -8.57 9.54 17.98
C ASN A 385 -7.22 8.94 18.39
N VAL A 386 -6.13 9.36 17.72
CA VAL A 386 -4.80 8.81 17.96
C VAL A 386 -3.76 9.88 18.30
N ILE A 387 -4.07 11.16 18.13
CA ILE A 387 -3.17 12.30 18.41
C ILE A 387 -3.83 13.32 19.32
N GLU A 388 -3.14 13.67 20.40
CA GLU A 388 -3.44 14.80 21.27
C GLU A 388 -2.45 15.93 20.98
N LYS A 389 -2.95 17.12 20.60
CA LYS A 389 -2.12 18.32 20.45
C LYS A 389 -1.83 18.91 21.82
N ILE A 390 -0.55 19.02 22.18
CA ILE A 390 -0.11 19.62 23.45
C ILE A 390 0.15 21.12 23.27
N ASP A 391 0.92 21.48 22.22
CA ASP A 391 1.29 22.86 21.91
C ASP A 391 1.48 23.03 20.41
N GLY A 392 1.59 24.26 19.93
CA GLY A 392 1.86 24.53 18.52
C GLY A 392 1.72 26.00 18.15
N GLY A 393 2.36 26.34 17.05
CA GLY A 393 2.41 27.72 16.56
C GLY A 393 2.92 27.81 15.14
N THR A 394 3.25 29.03 14.72
CA THR A 394 3.80 29.31 13.40
C THR A 394 4.93 30.33 13.53
N PHE A 395 5.99 30.17 12.75
CA PHE A 395 7.06 31.15 12.59
C PHE A 395 7.35 31.38 11.11
N TRP A 396 7.87 32.58 10.80
CA TRP A 396 8.20 32.93 9.43
C TRP A 396 9.66 32.64 9.10
N LEU A 397 9.89 32.17 7.86
CA LEU A 397 11.24 31.92 7.34
C LEU A 397 11.85 33.24 6.84
N SER A 398 12.18 34.09 7.80
CA SER A 398 12.69 35.44 7.57
C SER A 398 13.62 35.88 8.71
N GLU A 399 14.22 37.04 8.54
CA GLU A 399 15.04 37.71 9.57
C GLU A 399 14.21 38.13 10.81
N THR A 400 12.88 38.08 10.71
CA THR A 400 11.93 38.39 11.81
C THR A 400 10.90 37.27 11.95
N PRO A 401 11.29 36.10 12.49
CA PRO A 401 10.46 34.90 12.45
C PRO A 401 9.16 34.98 13.28
N ASP A 402 9.10 35.87 14.25
CA ASP A 402 7.94 36.01 15.16
C ASP A 402 6.79 36.85 14.57
N VAL A 403 6.99 37.46 13.40
CA VAL A 403 5.99 38.29 12.74
C VAL A 403 5.86 37.97 11.26
N PRO A 404 4.64 38.11 10.68
CA PRO A 404 4.46 37.91 9.24
C PRO A 404 5.43 38.73 8.41
N SER A 405 6.29 38.06 7.68
CA SER A 405 7.36 38.74 6.91
C SER A 405 7.85 37.87 5.76
N LYS A 406 8.49 38.54 4.81
CA LYS A 406 9.18 37.93 3.67
C LYS A 406 10.68 38.16 3.82
N GLY A 407 11.43 37.09 4.05
CA GLY A 407 12.85 37.15 4.35
C GLY A 407 13.78 36.59 3.27
N PHE A 408 15.09 36.83 3.44
CA PHE A 408 16.17 36.23 2.66
C PHE A 408 16.08 36.40 1.15
N GLY A 409 15.31 37.40 0.68
CA GLY A 409 15.04 37.64 -0.73
C GLY A 409 14.02 36.71 -1.37
N ALA A 410 13.27 35.95 -0.59
CA ALA A 410 12.24 35.01 -1.05
C ALA A 410 11.24 35.62 -2.04
N SER A 411 10.69 34.81 -2.94
CA SER A 411 9.66 35.23 -3.89
C SER A 411 8.34 35.58 -3.20
N TYR A 412 7.98 34.81 -2.17
CA TYR A 412 6.78 34.96 -1.33
C TYR A 412 7.13 34.87 0.14
N SER A 413 6.25 35.32 1.02
CA SER A 413 6.32 35.02 2.44
C SER A 413 6.28 33.50 2.63
N ARG A 414 7.19 32.97 3.45
CA ARG A 414 7.25 31.55 3.79
C ARG A 414 7.22 31.40 5.30
N ASN A 415 6.48 30.42 5.76
CA ASN A 415 6.39 30.11 7.18
C ASN A 415 6.45 28.60 7.43
N ALA A 416 6.63 28.22 8.67
CA ALA A 416 6.56 26.87 9.15
C ALA A 416 5.58 26.80 10.32
N THR A 417 4.67 25.87 10.26
CA THR A 417 3.77 25.53 11.35
C THR A 417 4.36 24.36 12.14
N TRP A 418 4.36 24.45 13.46
CA TRP A 418 4.93 23.42 14.31
C TRP A 418 3.95 22.97 15.40
N GLY A 419 4.15 21.76 15.93
CA GLY A 419 3.40 21.26 17.07
C GLY A 419 4.15 20.25 17.90
N ILE A 420 3.78 20.23 19.19
CA ILE A 420 4.09 19.15 20.12
C ILE A 420 2.84 18.30 20.24
N PHE A 421 2.97 17.04 19.90
CA PHE A 421 1.87 16.10 19.88
C PHE A 421 2.18 14.87 20.71
N LYS A 422 1.15 14.31 21.34
CA LYS A 422 1.22 13.00 21.97
C LYS A 422 0.47 11.98 21.13
N HIS A 423 1.15 10.92 20.76
CA HIS A 423 0.54 9.75 20.16
C HIS A 423 -0.15 8.93 21.26
N ILE A 424 -1.48 8.92 21.26
CA ILE A 424 -2.29 8.34 22.33
C ILE A 424 -2.02 6.84 22.50
N PRO A 425 -1.98 6.00 21.45
CA PRO A 425 -1.76 4.56 21.61
C PRO A 425 -0.40 4.23 22.25
N SER A 426 0.69 4.86 21.83
CA SER A 426 2.03 4.60 22.39
C SER A 426 2.35 5.41 23.64
N GLY A 427 1.58 6.46 23.93
CA GLY A 427 1.88 7.44 24.98
C GLY A 427 3.10 8.34 24.72
N LYS A 428 3.75 8.22 23.55
CA LYS A 428 4.96 8.98 23.18
C LYS A 428 4.61 10.37 22.69
N THR A 429 5.45 11.34 23.06
CA THR A 429 5.36 12.73 22.58
C THR A 429 6.40 12.94 21.50
N PHE A 430 6.05 13.72 20.47
CA PHE A 430 6.93 14.06 19.37
C PHE A 430 6.77 15.54 18.97
N TYR A 431 7.78 16.08 18.30
CA TYR A 431 7.79 17.41 17.74
C TYR A 431 7.72 17.36 16.21
N TYR A 432 6.86 18.16 15.63
CA TYR A 432 6.56 18.12 14.21
C TYR A 432 6.55 19.51 13.61
N ILE A 433 7.19 19.68 12.45
CA ILE A 433 7.17 20.91 11.64
C ILE A 433 6.65 20.59 10.25
N ASN A 434 5.79 21.48 9.72
CA ASN A 434 5.35 21.49 8.33
C ASN A 434 5.69 22.82 7.67
N THR A 435 6.25 22.78 6.46
CA THR A 435 6.68 24.00 5.74
C THR A 435 6.49 23.89 4.23
N HIS A 436 6.69 25.03 3.55
CA HIS A 436 6.80 25.13 2.09
C HIS A 436 7.91 26.16 1.78
N LEU A 437 9.07 25.70 1.32
CA LEU A 437 10.22 26.56 1.03
C LEU A 437 10.00 27.40 -0.24
N ASP A 438 10.85 28.39 -0.43
CA ASP A 438 10.79 29.21 -1.66
C ASP A 438 11.16 28.37 -2.90
N HIS A 439 10.42 28.56 -3.98
CA HIS A 439 10.55 27.76 -5.20
C HIS A 439 11.66 28.26 -6.17
N LYS A 440 12.35 29.36 -5.86
CA LYS A 440 13.34 29.98 -6.77
C LYS A 440 14.61 30.42 -6.10
N VAL A 441 14.53 30.92 -4.87
CA VAL A 441 15.63 31.64 -4.24
C VAL A 441 16.39 30.71 -3.32
N ALA A 442 17.54 30.21 -3.78
CA ALA A 442 18.38 29.28 -3.02
C ALA A 442 18.78 29.82 -1.65
N ASN A 443 19.09 31.12 -1.53
CA ASN A 443 19.38 31.72 -0.23
C ASN A 443 18.23 31.64 0.74
N ALA A 444 16.99 31.85 0.27
CA ALA A 444 15.80 31.73 1.11
C ALA A 444 15.52 30.27 1.54
N GLN A 445 15.85 29.29 0.68
CA GLN A 445 15.80 27.87 1.01
C GLN A 445 16.82 27.51 2.11
N ILE A 446 18.06 27.93 1.95
CA ILE A 446 19.17 27.67 2.89
C ILE A 446 18.89 28.31 4.26
N GLU A 447 18.59 29.62 4.29
CA GLU A 447 18.37 30.35 5.53
C GLU A 447 17.06 29.90 6.21
N GLY A 448 16.03 29.57 5.42
CA GLY A 448 14.79 28.98 5.93
C GLY A 448 15.04 27.63 6.64
N MET A 449 15.83 26.75 6.04
CA MET A 449 16.21 25.47 6.66
C MET A 449 17.06 25.64 7.91
N LYS A 450 17.93 26.66 7.98
CA LYS A 450 18.67 26.99 9.21
C LYS A 450 17.75 27.39 10.35
N LEU A 451 16.70 28.20 10.08
CA LEU A 451 15.69 28.55 11.07
C LEU A 451 14.90 27.32 11.55
N ILE A 452 14.51 26.43 10.64
CA ILE A 452 13.86 25.15 10.98
C ILE A 452 14.80 24.31 11.86
N ALA A 453 16.07 24.20 11.52
CA ALA A 453 17.07 23.48 12.32
C ALA A 453 17.24 24.10 13.72
N GLN A 454 17.22 25.44 13.85
CA GLN A 454 17.25 26.12 15.17
C GLN A 454 16.04 25.75 16.03
N HIS A 455 14.86 25.69 15.45
CA HIS A 455 13.67 25.22 16.18
C HIS A 455 13.78 23.76 16.62
N PHE A 456 14.38 22.89 15.82
CA PHE A 456 14.63 21.50 16.20
C PHE A 456 15.65 21.37 17.34
N GLU A 457 16.68 22.22 17.41
CA GLU A 457 17.69 22.16 18.47
C GLU A 457 17.09 22.30 19.89
N GLU A 458 15.97 23.03 20.03
CA GLU A 458 15.27 23.17 21.32
C GLU A 458 14.68 21.84 21.81
N TYR A 459 14.25 20.98 20.90
CA TYR A 459 13.53 19.72 21.20
C TYR A 459 14.35 18.46 20.93
N LYS A 460 15.50 18.60 20.27
CA LYS A 460 16.43 17.54 19.94
C LYS A 460 16.91 16.80 21.19
N GLY A 461 16.79 15.48 21.19
CA GLY A 461 17.10 14.64 22.36
C GLY A 461 16.00 14.57 23.42
N THR A 462 14.97 15.42 23.34
CA THR A 462 13.78 15.37 24.21
C THR A 462 12.65 14.62 23.54
N TYR A 463 12.39 14.90 22.26
CA TYR A 463 11.32 14.30 21.47
C TYR A 463 11.84 13.72 20.15
N PRO A 464 11.20 12.66 19.62
CA PRO A 464 11.26 12.36 18.20
C PRO A 464 10.86 13.58 17.38
N LEU A 465 11.61 13.86 16.29
CA LEU A 465 11.44 15.03 15.44
C LEU A 465 10.93 14.59 14.07
N PHE A 466 10.01 15.37 13.49
CA PHE A 466 9.50 15.17 12.14
C PHE A 466 9.44 16.49 11.39
N LEU A 467 9.79 16.45 10.09
CA LEU A 467 9.61 17.54 9.15
C LEU A 467 8.87 17.03 7.92
N THR A 468 7.83 17.73 7.53
CA THR A 468 7.20 17.56 6.21
C THR A 468 7.22 18.87 5.44
N GLY A 469 7.18 18.76 4.13
CA GLY A 469 7.05 19.95 3.29
C GLY A 469 7.26 19.67 1.82
N ASP A 470 6.69 20.56 1.01
CA ASP A 470 7.19 20.86 -0.32
C ASP A 470 8.44 21.76 -0.13
N LEU A 471 9.60 21.15 -0.17
CA LEU A 471 10.84 21.87 0.05
C LEU A 471 11.36 22.55 -1.22
N ASN A 472 10.72 22.30 -2.39
CA ASN A 472 11.14 22.83 -3.69
C ASN A 472 12.60 22.52 -4.05
N ILE A 473 13.21 21.55 -3.39
CA ILE A 473 14.59 21.08 -3.58
C ILE A 473 14.62 19.55 -3.45
N THR A 474 15.62 18.95 -4.05
CA THR A 474 15.92 17.52 -3.89
C THR A 474 16.63 17.23 -2.57
N ALA A 475 16.60 15.99 -2.12
CA ALA A 475 17.17 15.61 -0.82
C ALA A 475 18.71 15.79 -0.71
N ASP A 476 19.42 15.89 -1.82
CA ASP A 476 20.87 16.12 -1.91
C ASP A 476 21.24 17.61 -1.98
N ASN A 477 20.27 18.53 -1.81
CA ASN A 477 20.52 19.97 -1.86
C ASN A 477 21.18 20.45 -0.55
N VAL A 478 22.17 21.33 -0.65
CA VAL A 478 22.93 21.90 0.49
C VAL A 478 22.04 22.57 1.55
N ALA A 479 20.84 22.99 1.21
CA ALA A 479 19.89 23.53 2.18
C ALA A 479 19.44 22.48 3.23
N ILE A 480 19.64 21.19 2.97
CA ILE A 480 19.31 20.09 3.90
C ILE A 480 20.41 19.87 4.94
N ASP A 481 21.68 20.26 4.67
CA ASP A 481 22.83 20.04 5.55
C ASP A 481 22.57 20.35 7.04
N PRO A 482 21.82 21.43 7.41
CA PRO A 482 21.57 21.76 8.82
C PRO A 482 20.87 20.67 9.62
N ILE A 483 20.12 19.78 8.98
CA ILE A 483 19.33 18.74 9.64
C ILE A 483 19.87 17.31 9.44
N GLU A 484 20.75 17.07 8.47
CA GLU A 484 21.23 15.73 8.10
C GLU A 484 21.90 14.94 9.24
N SER A 485 22.52 15.63 10.19
CA SER A 485 23.23 14.97 11.28
C SER A 485 22.30 14.24 12.26
N TYR A 486 21.01 14.55 12.28
CA TYR A 486 20.05 14.00 13.24
C TYR A 486 18.67 13.62 12.65
N LEU A 487 18.38 14.03 11.41
CA LEU A 487 17.21 13.58 10.66
C LEU A 487 17.64 12.82 9.41
N TYR A 488 16.88 11.86 9.00
CA TYR A 488 17.02 11.24 7.68
C TYR A 488 15.70 11.31 6.90
N ASN A 489 15.84 11.31 5.59
CA ASN A 489 14.68 11.28 4.70
C ASN A 489 14.02 9.90 4.74
N ALA A 490 12.74 9.86 5.07
CA ALA A 490 11.98 8.63 5.23
C ALA A 490 11.92 7.77 3.95
N ARG A 491 11.94 8.41 2.76
CA ARG A 491 11.96 7.71 1.49
C ARG A 491 13.16 6.77 1.34
N TYR A 492 14.35 7.24 1.74
CA TYR A 492 15.59 6.48 1.60
C TYR A 492 15.88 5.58 2.79
N ALA A 493 15.23 5.84 3.92
CA ALA A 493 15.37 5.05 5.13
C ALA A 493 14.35 3.89 5.21
N ALA A 494 13.29 3.93 4.42
CA ALA A 494 12.32 2.84 4.35
C ALA A 494 12.94 1.58 3.75
N PRO A 495 12.62 0.37 4.26
CA PRO A 495 13.12 -0.89 3.72
C PRO A 495 12.67 -1.14 2.27
N SER A 496 11.54 -0.57 1.88
CA SER A 496 11.05 -0.57 0.51
C SER A 496 10.23 0.70 0.27
N SER A 497 10.35 1.28 -0.93
CA SER A 497 9.40 2.28 -1.44
C SER A 497 8.37 1.54 -2.28
N TYR A 498 7.09 1.74 -2.00
CA TYR A 498 5.99 1.07 -2.70
C TYR A 498 5.53 1.84 -3.94
N SER A 499 6.10 3.00 -4.19
CA SER A 499 5.80 3.78 -5.38
C SER A 499 6.76 3.43 -6.52
N ASP A 500 6.20 3.13 -7.68
CA ASP A 500 6.96 3.01 -8.93
C ASP A 500 7.40 4.38 -9.46
N PHE A 501 6.97 5.49 -8.82
CA PHE A 501 7.26 6.85 -9.26
C PHE A 501 8.44 7.45 -8.50
N ASP A 502 9.50 7.77 -9.22
CA ASP A 502 10.58 8.65 -8.75
C ASP A 502 10.17 10.12 -8.91
N ASN A 503 8.96 10.47 -8.46
CA ASN A 503 8.38 11.78 -8.67
C ASN A 503 7.39 12.14 -7.57
N THR A 504 7.45 13.36 -7.05
CA THR A 504 6.42 13.92 -6.17
C THR A 504 5.72 15.12 -6.79
N TYR A 505 6.35 15.83 -7.74
CA TYR A 505 5.74 16.91 -8.52
C TYR A 505 5.41 16.43 -9.92
N ASN A 506 4.13 16.17 -10.19
CA ASN A 506 3.66 15.65 -11.48
C ASN A 506 3.34 16.76 -12.50
N GLY A 507 3.04 17.98 -12.06
CA GLY A 507 2.71 19.10 -12.94
C GLY A 507 1.54 18.79 -13.90
N TRP A 508 0.55 18.02 -13.43
CA TRP A 508 -0.61 17.53 -14.18
C TRP A 508 -0.25 16.56 -15.31
N LYS A 509 0.78 15.75 -15.14
CA LYS A 509 1.22 14.74 -16.12
C LYS A 509 1.72 13.50 -15.41
N VAL A 510 1.45 12.35 -16.00
CA VAL A 510 2.05 11.10 -15.53
C VAL A 510 3.55 11.07 -15.87
N GLY A 511 4.35 10.57 -14.96
CA GLY A 511 5.80 10.48 -15.09
C GLY A 511 6.53 11.73 -14.56
N GLY A 512 7.82 11.77 -14.75
CA GLY A 512 8.71 12.81 -14.20
C GLY A 512 9.75 12.22 -13.25
N LYS A 513 10.66 13.07 -12.74
CA LYS A 513 11.70 12.68 -11.78
C LYS A 513 12.00 13.83 -10.80
N ASN A 514 10.96 14.51 -10.35
CA ASN A 514 11.05 15.64 -9.43
C ASN A 514 10.59 15.21 -8.05
N ILE A 515 11.52 14.90 -7.16
CA ILE A 515 11.26 14.60 -5.76
C ILE A 515 11.57 15.85 -4.95
N ILE A 516 10.54 16.64 -4.65
CA ILE A 516 10.64 17.92 -3.91
C ILE A 516 9.76 17.97 -2.66
N ASP A 517 8.86 17.02 -2.53
CA ASP A 517 8.08 16.78 -1.32
C ASP A 517 8.80 15.76 -0.45
N HIS A 518 8.95 16.06 0.83
CA HIS A 518 9.76 15.23 1.71
C HIS A 518 9.12 15.01 3.08
N ILE A 519 9.44 13.87 3.66
CA ILE A 519 9.22 13.55 5.07
C ILE A 519 10.58 13.20 5.66
N TYR A 520 11.01 13.95 6.67
CA TYR A 520 12.20 13.67 7.46
C TYR A 520 11.79 13.26 8.88
N CYS A 521 12.51 12.34 9.48
CA CYS A 521 12.32 11.92 10.87
C CYS A 521 13.65 11.67 11.56
N SER A 522 13.66 11.71 12.91
CA SER A 522 14.87 11.45 13.70
C SER A 522 15.52 10.14 13.30
N ASN A 523 16.84 10.17 13.09
CA ASN A 523 17.63 9.05 12.56
C ASN A 523 17.72 7.83 13.50
N ASN A 524 17.28 7.96 14.75
CA ASN A 524 17.15 6.86 15.71
C ASN A 524 15.79 6.15 15.67
N LEU A 525 14.85 6.62 14.86
CA LEU A 525 13.56 5.96 14.62
C LEU A 525 13.70 4.92 13.50
N ARG A 526 12.77 4.02 13.40
CA ARG A 526 12.66 3.07 12.29
C ARG A 526 11.53 3.49 11.36
N VAL A 527 11.86 3.79 10.11
CA VAL A 527 10.84 3.93 9.06
C VAL A 527 10.40 2.52 8.66
N VAL A 528 9.13 2.26 8.79
CA VAL A 528 8.51 0.96 8.48
C VAL A 528 8.13 0.90 7.02
N GLU A 529 7.59 2.02 6.51
CA GLU A 529 7.06 2.14 5.16
C GLU A 529 7.16 3.58 4.67
N TYR A 530 7.35 3.78 3.38
CA TYR A 530 7.18 5.06 2.69
C TYR A 530 6.42 4.81 1.39
N HIS A 531 5.51 5.70 1.03
CA HIS A 531 4.73 5.58 -0.19
C HIS A 531 4.46 6.95 -0.83
N THR A 532 4.55 7.00 -2.16
CA THR A 532 4.04 8.10 -2.98
C THR A 532 2.66 7.67 -3.47
N ILE A 533 1.62 8.44 -3.11
CA ILE A 533 0.24 8.08 -3.37
C ILE A 533 -0.13 8.51 -4.79
N ASP A 534 -0.38 7.54 -5.64
CA ASP A 534 -0.81 7.70 -7.02
C ASP A 534 -2.16 7.01 -7.32
N ASP A 535 -2.84 6.60 -6.23
CA ASP A 535 -4.15 5.96 -6.30
C ASP A 535 -5.20 6.83 -7.02
N ASP A 536 -6.12 6.18 -7.72
CA ASP A 536 -7.24 6.83 -8.38
C ASP A 536 -8.37 7.17 -7.37
N TYR A 537 -8.64 8.45 -7.22
CA TYR A 537 -9.76 8.96 -6.42
C TYR A 537 -10.88 9.57 -7.31
N GLY A 538 -11.01 9.09 -8.55
CA GLY A 538 -12.04 9.50 -9.49
C GLY A 538 -11.73 10.81 -10.23
N VAL A 539 -10.49 11.28 -10.16
CA VAL A 539 -9.97 12.44 -10.89
C VAL A 539 -8.60 12.11 -11.49
N PRO A 540 -8.22 12.74 -12.61
CA PRO A 540 -6.91 12.48 -13.22
C PRO A 540 -5.73 12.73 -12.26
N PHE A 541 -5.85 13.75 -11.41
CA PHE A 541 -4.85 14.10 -10.39
C PHE A 541 -5.54 14.79 -9.22
N VAL A 542 -5.25 14.36 -8.00
CA VAL A 542 -5.72 15.03 -6.77
C VAL A 542 -5.03 16.39 -6.57
N SER A 543 -3.79 16.53 -7.06
CA SER A 543 -2.97 17.72 -7.06
C SER A 543 -1.92 17.63 -8.18
N ASP A 544 -1.23 18.74 -8.51
CA ASP A 544 -0.01 18.70 -9.32
C ASP A 544 1.20 18.15 -8.55
N HIS A 545 1.00 17.76 -7.30
CA HIS A 545 1.89 16.94 -6.50
C HIS A 545 1.23 15.61 -6.14
N TYR A 546 2.01 14.54 -6.07
CA TYR A 546 1.59 13.30 -5.44
C TYR A 546 1.74 13.43 -3.93
N PRO A 547 0.69 13.18 -3.13
CA PRO A 547 0.85 13.09 -1.69
C PRO A 547 1.80 11.94 -1.33
N ILE A 548 2.54 12.11 -0.25
CA ILE A 548 3.44 11.08 0.25
C ILE A 548 3.15 10.77 1.71
N TYR A 549 3.39 9.54 2.14
CA TYR A 549 3.36 9.22 3.57
C TYR A 549 4.54 8.35 3.99
N ALA A 550 4.82 8.39 5.29
CA ALA A 550 5.71 7.45 5.96
C ALA A 550 5.02 6.88 7.19
N ILE A 551 5.22 5.58 7.45
CA ILE A 551 4.91 4.94 8.72
C ILE A 551 6.22 4.79 9.48
N VAL A 552 6.24 5.32 10.70
CA VAL A 552 7.43 5.41 11.54
C VAL A 552 7.14 4.85 12.92
N GLU A 553 8.02 3.97 13.42
CA GLU A 553 7.94 3.42 14.76
C GLU A 553 8.43 4.44 15.78
N LEU A 554 7.56 4.80 16.74
CA LEU A 554 7.90 5.64 17.89
C LEU A 554 8.50 4.78 19.00
N LYS A 555 9.81 4.93 19.24
CA LYS A 555 10.56 4.19 20.27
C LYS A 555 10.40 4.77 21.66
#